data_d4a61da9d01457576dff16414f538bc6
#
_entry.id   d4a61da9d01457576dff16414f538bc6
#
_cell.length_a   1.000
_cell.length_b   1.000
_cell.length_c   1.000
_cell.angle_alpha   90.00
_cell.angle_beta   90.00
_cell.angle_gamma   90.00
#
_symmetry.space_group_name_H-M   'P 1'
#
loop_
_entity.id
_entity.type
_entity.pdbx_description
1 polymer ?
#
loop_
_entity_poly.entity_id
_entity_poly.type
_entity_poly.pdbx_seq_one_letter_code
_entity_poly.pdbx_strand_id
1 'polypeptide(L)'
;EVRVDLTQARVVPYSGQTRNIGELKRFACLACRGDVLVEVDHDDELTPDCVAELAAAFADPRVDFAYSNCCEINDGKPWRYDEKYGWRYRPFAWDGQQQWECVAFDPSPASFSKIWFAPNHVRAWRANFYRRIGGHDPSRAVLDDQDILSRTYIHGRVKHIDRCLYVYHVHAGNTCRGEQNSFIQ
;
A
#
# COMPACT_ATOMS: atom_id res chain seq x y z
N GLU A 1 21.28 4.19 4.34
CA GLU A 1 20.56 3.49 5.41
C GLU A 1 19.64 4.51 6.11
N VAL A 2 18.35 4.51 5.77
CA VAL A 2 17.38 5.33 6.50
C VAL A 2 17.12 4.62 7.82
N ARG A 3 17.78 5.06 8.88
CA ARG A 3 17.50 4.59 10.23
C ARG A 3 16.21 5.26 10.69
N VAL A 4 15.15 4.50 10.80
CA VAL A 4 13.95 4.95 11.50
C VAL A 4 14.35 5.17 12.96
N ASP A 5 14.17 6.38 13.47
CA ASP A 5 14.36 6.65 14.90
C ASP A 5 13.24 5.93 15.68
N LEU A 6 13.54 4.73 16.14
CA LEU A 6 12.61 3.91 16.90
C LEU A 6 12.29 4.50 18.29
N THR A 7 13.00 5.55 18.72
CA THR A 7 12.64 6.25 19.98
C THR A 7 11.30 6.96 19.88
N GLN A 8 10.84 7.28 18.64
CA GLN A 8 9.52 7.85 18.36
C GLN A 8 8.47 6.76 18.03
N ALA A 9 8.91 5.51 17.85
CA ALA A 9 8.01 4.43 17.51
C ALA A 9 7.28 3.90 18.74
N ARG A 10 5.99 3.64 18.58
CA ARG A 10 5.18 2.98 19.60
C ARG A 10 4.83 1.58 19.13
N VAL A 11 5.30 0.59 19.88
CA VAL A 11 4.89 -0.81 19.68
C VAL A 11 3.54 -1.01 20.37
N VAL A 12 2.56 -1.49 19.60
CA VAL A 12 1.22 -1.85 20.13
C VAL A 12 1.05 -3.36 19.94
N PRO A 13 1.16 -4.14 21.02
CA PRO A 13 1.02 -5.59 20.92
C PRO A 13 -0.42 -5.96 20.56
N TYR A 14 -0.57 -6.89 19.63
CA TYR A 14 -1.85 -7.51 19.32
C TYR A 14 -2.04 -8.75 20.22
N SER A 15 -3.08 -8.75 21.02
CA SER A 15 -3.39 -9.84 21.97
C SER A 15 -4.35 -10.90 21.43
N GLY A 16 -4.87 -10.71 20.21
CA GLY A 16 -5.74 -11.67 19.55
C GLY A 16 -5.00 -12.90 19.01
N GLN A 17 -5.76 -13.91 18.60
CA GLN A 17 -5.22 -15.16 18.04
C GLN A 17 -5.47 -15.28 16.54
N THR A 18 -6.01 -14.24 15.90
CA THR A 18 -6.32 -14.27 14.48
C THR A 18 -5.06 -14.24 13.63
N ARG A 19 -5.12 -14.88 12.45
CA ARG A 19 -4.19 -14.69 11.34
C ARG A 19 -4.85 -13.96 10.17
N ASN A 20 -6.03 -13.39 10.39
CA ASN A 20 -6.79 -12.66 9.40
C ASN A 20 -6.11 -11.33 9.09
N ILE A 21 -5.66 -11.13 7.86
CA ILE A 21 -4.92 -9.93 7.44
C ILE A 21 -5.79 -8.68 7.65
N GLY A 22 -7.06 -8.73 7.24
CA GLY A 22 -7.99 -7.62 7.41
C GLY A 22 -8.17 -7.21 8.88
N GLU A 23 -8.22 -8.16 9.81
CA GLU A 23 -8.30 -7.87 11.25
C GLU A 23 -7.00 -7.23 11.77
N LEU A 24 -5.83 -7.76 11.39
CA LEU A 24 -4.54 -7.23 11.81
C LEU A 24 -4.30 -5.81 11.29
N LYS A 25 -4.57 -5.55 10.00
CA LYS A 25 -4.47 -4.22 9.40
C LYS A 25 -5.44 -3.23 10.04
N ARG A 26 -6.69 -3.67 10.29
CA ARG A 26 -7.68 -2.86 10.99
C ARG A 26 -7.20 -2.48 12.39
N PHE A 27 -6.71 -3.46 13.15
CA PHE A 27 -6.16 -3.21 14.50
C PHE A 27 -5.02 -2.19 14.45
N ALA A 28 -4.04 -2.39 13.57
CA ALA A 28 -2.90 -1.48 13.42
C ALA A 28 -3.35 -0.04 13.08
N CYS A 29 -4.24 0.12 12.09
CA CYS A 29 -4.79 1.41 11.71
C CYS A 29 -5.56 2.10 12.84
N LEU A 30 -6.37 1.36 13.60
CA LEU A 30 -7.14 1.93 14.72
C LEU A 30 -6.26 2.28 15.92
N ALA A 31 -5.11 1.64 16.07
CA ALA A 31 -4.12 1.96 17.09
C ALA A 31 -3.31 3.23 16.78
N CYS A 32 -3.28 3.67 15.53
CA CYS A 32 -2.60 4.89 15.11
C CYS A 32 -3.33 6.15 15.61
N ARG A 33 -2.54 7.22 15.88
CA ARG A 33 -3.02 8.50 16.42
C ARG A 33 -2.89 9.66 15.44
N GLY A 34 -2.20 9.45 14.30
CA GLY A 34 -1.99 10.47 13.28
C GLY A 34 -3.25 10.81 12.50
N ASP A 35 -3.24 11.96 11.82
CA ASP A 35 -4.32 12.40 10.95
C ASP A 35 -4.34 11.64 9.61
N VAL A 36 -3.21 11.04 9.24
CA VAL A 36 -3.02 10.21 8.06
C VAL A 36 -2.48 8.84 8.50
N LEU A 37 -3.12 7.80 8.02
CA LEU A 37 -2.73 6.40 8.21
C LEU A 37 -1.97 5.95 6.97
N VAL A 38 -0.74 5.49 7.14
CA VAL A 38 0.09 4.96 6.05
C VAL A 38 0.24 3.46 6.22
N GLU A 39 -0.09 2.71 5.20
CA GLU A 39 0.07 1.26 5.18
C GLU A 39 1.48 0.91 4.70
N VAL A 40 2.22 0.19 5.54
CA VAL A 40 3.57 -0.32 5.23
C VAL A 40 3.63 -1.76 5.72
N ASP A 41 3.94 -2.68 4.81
CA ASP A 41 4.16 -4.07 5.17
C ASP A 41 5.56 -4.23 5.80
N HIS A 42 5.72 -5.22 6.68
CA HIS A 42 6.92 -5.35 7.56
C HIS A 42 8.20 -5.75 6.80
N ASP A 43 8.06 -6.21 5.58
CA ASP A 43 9.12 -6.68 4.68
C ASP A 43 9.40 -5.71 3.52
N ASP A 44 8.76 -4.52 3.54
CA ASP A 44 8.86 -3.51 2.50
C ASP A 44 9.54 -2.22 2.99
N GLU A 45 9.84 -1.31 2.06
CA GLU A 45 10.55 -0.07 2.36
C GLU A 45 9.82 1.16 1.79
N LEU A 46 9.97 2.29 2.48
CA LEU A 46 9.55 3.61 1.99
C LEU A 46 10.77 4.36 1.42
N THR A 47 10.55 5.13 0.35
CA THR A 47 11.58 6.05 -0.11
C THR A 47 11.76 7.21 0.89
N PRO A 48 12.95 7.84 0.95
CA PRO A 48 13.23 8.91 1.93
C PRO A 48 12.27 10.11 1.86
N ASP A 49 11.68 10.37 0.70
CA ASP A 49 10.75 11.47 0.46
C ASP A 49 9.27 11.09 0.65
N CYS A 50 8.96 9.82 0.91
CA CYS A 50 7.59 9.31 0.99
C CYS A 50 6.71 10.11 1.96
N VAL A 51 7.18 10.34 3.18
CA VAL A 51 6.39 11.06 4.20
C VAL A 51 6.13 12.51 3.79
N ALA A 52 7.11 13.17 3.18
CA ALA A 52 6.96 14.56 2.71
C ALA A 52 5.94 14.66 1.55
N GLU A 53 5.99 13.74 0.61
CA GLU A 53 5.06 13.69 -0.53
C GLU A 53 3.62 13.36 -0.07
N LEU A 54 3.47 12.45 0.86
CA LEU A 54 2.17 12.18 1.48
C LEU A 54 1.64 13.41 2.24
N ALA A 55 2.47 14.07 3.04
CA ALA A 55 2.07 15.30 3.73
C ALA A 55 1.61 16.38 2.75
N ALA A 56 2.34 16.59 1.64
CA ALA A 56 1.96 17.52 0.58
C ALA A 56 0.64 17.10 -0.11
N ALA A 57 0.40 15.80 -0.31
CA ALA A 57 -0.84 15.30 -0.88
C ALA A 57 -2.05 15.59 0.03
N PHE A 58 -1.91 15.36 1.33
CA PHE A 58 -2.96 15.56 2.33
C PHE A 58 -3.08 17.00 2.84
N ALA A 59 -2.23 17.95 2.40
CA ALA A 59 -2.41 19.38 2.62
C ALA A 59 -3.74 19.88 1.99
N ASP A 60 -4.23 19.28 0.91
CA ASP A 60 -5.59 19.48 0.44
C ASP A 60 -6.57 18.71 1.37
N PRO A 61 -7.41 19.41 2.14
CA PRO A 61 -8.34 18.78 3.08
C PRO A 61 -9.41 17.92 2.40
N ARG A 62 -9.54 18.03 1.09
CA ARG A 62 -10.50 17.25 0.31
C ARG A 62 -9.97 15.86 -0.03
N VAL A 63 -8.65 15.63 0.04
CA VAL A 63 -8.06 14.31 -0.25
C VAL A 63 -8.34 13.37 0.91
N ASP A 64 -9.04 12.28 0.63
CA ASP A 64 -9.38 11.23 1.58
C ASP A 64 -8.41 10.05 1.51
N PHE A 65 -7.86 9.77 0.33
CA PHE A 65 -6.93 8.68 0.07
C PHE A 65 -5.87 9.10 -0.96
N ALA A 66 -4.63 8.72 -0.71
CA ALA A 66 -3.53 8.88 -1.66
C ALA A 66 -2.79 7.55 -1.86
N TYR A 67 -2.31 7.33 -3.06
CA TYR A 67 -1.43 6.20 -3.42
C TYR A 67 -0.35 6.66 -4.38
N SER A 68 0.72 5.88 -4.50
CA SER A 68 1.86 6.22 -5.34
C SER A 68 2.18 5.15 -6.38
N ASN A 69 3.23 5.41 -7.15
CA ASN A 69 3.94 4.39 -7.88
C ASN A 69 4.81 3.57 -6.90
N CYS A 70 5.19 2.37 -7.30
CA CYS A 70 6.06 1.51 -6.52
C CYS A 70 7.20 0.92 -7.37
N CYS A 71 8.20 0.39 -6.71
CA CYS A 71 9.23 -0.46 -7.31
C CYS A 71 9.05 -1.87 -6.78
N GLU A 72 9.12 -2.88 -7.64
CA GLU A 72 9.07 -4.28 -7.21
C GLU A 72 10.44 -4.95 -7.40
N ILE A 73 10.92 -5.57 -6.32
CA ILE A 73 12.17 -6.33 -6.29
C ILE A 73 11.81 -7.79 -5.98
N ASN A 74 12.02 -8.67 -6.94
CA ASN A 74 11.65 -10.07 -6.84
C ASN A 74 12.88 -10.94 -6.59
N ASP A 75 12.97 -11.55 -5.39
CA ASP A 75 14.13 -12.33 -4.95
C ASP A 75 15.46 -11.57 -5.18
N GLY A 76 15.48 -10.28 -4.82
CA GLY A 76 16.64 -9.38 -4.94
C GLY A 76 16.91 -8.87 -6.36
N LYS A 77 16.01 -9.11 -7.32
CA LYS A 77 16.19 -8.70 -8.73
C LYS A 77 15.11 -7.72 -9.17
N PRO A 78 15.45 -6.77 -10.09
CA PRO A 78 14.46 -5.91 -10.71
C PRO A 78 13.32 -6.71 -11.36
N TRP A 79 12.08 -6.29 -11.11
CA TRP A 79 10.93 -6.98 -11.67
C TRP A 79 10.03 -6.04 -12.48
N ARG A 80 9.41 -6.59 -13.55
CA ARG A 80 8.39 -5.91 -14.35
C ARG A 80 7.35 -6.91 -14.81
N TYR A 81 6.10 -6.50 -14.80
CA TYR A 81 5.02 -7.22 -15.48
C TYR A 81 5.06 -6.98 -16.98
N ASP A 82 4.38 -7.80 -17.75
CA ASP A 82 4.27 -7.65 -19.19
C ASP A 82 3.48 -6.37 -19.54
N GLU A 83 4.11 -5.48 -20.32
CA GLU A 83 3.54 -4.19 -20.72
C GLU A 83 2.27 -4.33 -21.59
N LYS A 84 2.04 -5.51 -22.21
CA LYS A 84 0.80 -5.80 -22.97
C LYS A 84 -0.48 -5.68 -22.12
N TYR A 85 -0.36 -5.77 -20.79
CA TYR A 85 -1.48 -5.57 -19.86
C TYR A 85 -1.67 -4.10 -19.44
N GLY A 86 -0.93 -3.16 -20.07
CA GLY A 86 -1.04 -1.73 -19.81
C GLY A 86 -0.11 -1.22 -18.71
N TRP A 87 0.74 -2.08 -18.15
CA TRP A 87 1.75 -1.66 -17.19
C TRP A 87 2.79 -0.75 -17.86
N ARG A 88 3.18 0.32 -17.18
CA ARG A 88 4.19 1.28 -17.64
C ARG A 88 5.31 1.37 -16.63
N TYR A 89 6.53 1.52 -17.12
CA TYR A 89 7.72 1.55 -16.27
C TYR A 89 8.61 2.73 -16.60
N ARG A 90 9.29 3.24 -15.56
CA ARG A 90 10.36 4.24 -15.67
C ARG A 90 11.62 3.72 -14.97
N PRO A 91 12.83 4.10 -15.44
CA PRO A 91 14.05 3.81 -14.70
C PRO A 91 13.99 4.39 -13.28
N PHE A 92 14.38 3.60 -12.29
CA PHE A 92 14.43 3.99 -10.89
C PHE A 92 15.70 3.43 -10.25
N ALA A 93 16.42 4.24 -9.47
CA ALA A 93 17.62 3.80 -8.76
C ALA A 93 17.29 3.56 -7.28
N TRP A 94 17.59 2.38 -6.77
CA TRP A 94 17.41 2.02 -5.37
C TRP A 94 18.60 1.19 -4.88
N ASP A 95 19.13 1.54 -3.71
CA ASP A 95 20.28 0.87 -3.08
C ASP A 95 21.48 0.68 -4.05
N GLY A 96 21.78 1.73 -4.82
CA GLY A 96 22.88 1.74 -5.80
C GLY A 96 22.63 0.85 -7.04
N GLN A 97 21.45 0.28 -7.20
CA GLN A 97 21.10 -0.58 -8.32
C GLN A 97 20.02 0.05 -9.21
N GLN A 98 20.07 -0.30 -10.50
CA GLN A 98 19.01 0.06 -11.43
C GLN A 98 17.79 -0.83 -11.19
N GLN A 99 16.67 -0.20 -10.90
CA GLN A 99 15.36 -0.80 -10.72
C GLN A 99 14.35 -0.21 -11.70
N TRP A 100 13.07 -0.57 -11.54
CA TRP A 100 11.97 -0.08 -12.33
C TRP A 100 10.86 0.46 -11.45
N GLU A 101 10.51 1.73 -11.63
CA GLU A 101 9.29 2.29 -11.09
C GLU A 101 8.11 1.79 -11.93
N CYS A 102 7.20 1.04 -11.31
CA CYS A 102 5.90 0.69 -11.87
C CYS A 102 4.96 1.89 -11.71
N VAL A 103 4.59 2.52 -12.82
CA VAL A 103 3.68 3.66 -12.83
C VAL A 103 2.27 3.15 -12.56
N ALA A 104 1.69 3.56 -11.44
CA ALA A 104 0.35 3.15 -11.05
C ALA A 104 -0.71 3.65 -12.05
N PHE A 105 -1.81 2.91 -12.14
CA PHE A 105 -2.95 3.33 -12.96
C PHE A 105 -3.65 4.54 -12.34
N ASP A 106 -4.16 5.42 -13.19
CA ASP A 106 -5.01 6.53 -12.75
C ASP A 106 -6.28 6.02 -12.05
N PRO A 107 -6.86 6.80 -11.11
CA PRO A 107 -8.07 6.41 -10.41
C PRO A 107 -9.23 6.18 -11.38
N SER A 108 -9.75 4.98 -11.37
CA SER A 108 -10.90 4.60 -12.20
C SER A 108 -11.66 3.43 -11.55
N PRO A 109 -12.91 3.17 -11.94
CA PRO A 109 -13.60 1.97 -11.48
C PRO A 109 -12.81 0.68 -11.75
N ALA A 110 -12.15 0.60 -12.91
CA ALA A 110 -11.36 -0.58 -13.28
C ALA A 110 -10.12 -0.75 -12.40
N SER A 111 -9.35 0.33 -12.16
CA SER A 111 -8.14 0.26 -11.35
C SER A 111 -8.40 0.01 -9.85
N PHE A 112 -9.64 0.23 -9.38
CA PHE A 112 -10.01 0.02 -7.98
C PHE A 112 -10.88 -1.22 -7.73
N SER A 113 -11.25 -1.97 -8.78
CA SER A 113 -12.10 -3.15 -8.62
C SER A 113 -11.77 -4.34 -9.50
N LYS A 114 -11.06 -4.15 -10.61
CA LYS A 114 -10.81 -5.22 -11.58
C LYS A 114 -9.33 -5.53 -11.80
N ILE A 115 -8.45 -4.56 -11.59
CA ILE A 115 -7.03 -4.78 -11.74
C ILE A 115 -6.50 -5.27 -10.41
N TRP A 116 -6.10 -6.52 -10.37
CA TRP A 116 -5.53 -7.13 -9.19
C TRP A 116 -4.31 -6.30 -8.70
N PHE A 117 -4.18 -6.10 -7.40
CA PHE A 117 -3.18 -5.29 -6.71
C PHE A 117 -3.01 -3.84 -7.24
N ALA A 118 -4.03 -3.26 -7.87
CA ALA A 118 -4.06 -1.84 -8.20
C ALA A 118 -5.17 -1.14 -7.39
N PRO A 119 -4.89 0.04 -6.80
CA PRO A 119 -3.57 0.65 -6.66
C PRO A 119 -2.68 -0.12 -5.69
N ASN A 120 -1.39 -0.27 -6.04
CA ASN A 120 -0.41 -0.86 -5.14
C ASN A 120 0.05 0.15 -4.07
N HIS A 121 0.99 -0.22 -3.19
CA HIS A 121 1.57 0.65 -2.17
C HIS A 121 2.42 1.80 -2.79
N VAL A 122 2.68 2.92 -2.09
CA VAL A 122 2.18 3.21 -0.75
C VAL A 122 0.70 3.56 -0.83
N ARG A 123 -0.04 3.18 0.19
CA ARG A 123 -1.45 3.53 0.37
C ARG A 123 -1.61 4.33 1.66
N ALA A 124 -2.31 5.45 1.59
CA ALA A 124 -2.53 6.28 2.76
C ALA A 124 -3.95 6.82 2.80
N TRP A 125 -4.55 6.81 3.97
CA TRP A 125 -5.92 7.30 4.22
C TRP A 125 -5.91 8.44 5.21
N ARG A 126 -6.76 9.43 5.01
CA ARG A 126 -7.14 10.33 6.09
C ARG A 126 -7.84 9.53 7.19
N ALA A 127 -7.38 9.65 8.43
CA ALA A 127 -7.80 8.77 9.53
C ALA A 127 -9.31 8.78 9.81
N ASN A 128 -9.94 9.97 9.74
CA ASN A 128 -11.40 10.08 9.92
C ASN A 128 -12.18 9.46 8.75
N PHE A 129 -11.67 9.57 7.52
CA PHE A 129 -12.27 8.92 6.36
C PHE A 129 -12.17 7.39 6.47
N TYR A 130 -10.99 6.86 6.81
CA TYR A 130 -10.78 5.43 7.04
C TYR A 130 -11.80 4.86 8.04
N ARG A 131 -11.99 5.57 9.17
CA ARG A 131 -12.97 5.18 10.17
C ARG A 131 -14.41 5.26 9.65
N ARG A 132 -14.74 6.30 8.88
CA ARG A 132 -16.08 6.50 8.29
C ARG A 132 -16.48 5.40 7.33
N ILE A 133 -15.55 4.91 6.49
CA ILE A 133 -15.82 3.80 5.56
C ILE A 133 -15.72 2.41 6.22
N GLY A 134 -15.46 2.34 7.53
CA GLY A 134 -15.39 1.11 8.30
C GLY A 134 -13.99 0.46 8.36
N GLY A 135 -12.97 1.00 7.69
CA GLY A 135 -11.61 0.44 7.66
C GLY A 135 -11.55 -0.93 6.96
N HIS A 136 -10.46 -1.68 7.17
CA HIS A 136 -10.36 -3.06 6.69
C HIS A 136 -11.43 -3.94 7.30
N ASP A 137 -12.00 -4.87 6.52
CA ASP A 137 -12.98 -5.84 7.00
C ASP A 137 -12.27 -6.94 7.81
N PRO A 138 -12.55 -7.06 9.11
CA PRO A 138 -11.88 -8.05 9.96
C PRO A 138 -12.23 -9.50 9.63
N SER A 139 -13.27 -9.73 8.84
CA SER A 139 -13.65 -11.08 8.39
C SER A 139 -12.83 -11.57 7.19
N ARG A 140 -12.10 -10.67 6.53
CA ARG A 140 -11.33 -11.00 5.31
C ARG A 140 -9.98 -11.61 5.66
N ALA A 141 -9.77 -12.85 5.29
CA ALA A 141 -8.47 -13.51 5.34
C ALA A 141 -7.57 -13.14 4.16
N VAL A 142 -8.21 -12.87 3.01
CA VAL A 142 -7.59 -12.43 1.74
C VAL A 142 -8.52 -11.41 1.07
N LEU A 143 -8.00 -10.66 0.08
CA LEU A 143 -8.75 -9.63 -0.64
C LEU A 143 -9.27 -8.49 0.28
N ASP A 144 -8.64 -8.31 1.42
CA ASP A 144 -8.93 -7.23 2.37
C ASP A 144 -8.66 -5.86 1.72
N ASP A 145 -7.61 -5.79 0.93
CA ASP A 145 -7.22 -4.59 0.17
C ASP A 145 -8.21 -4.28 -0.97
N GLN A 146 -8.65 -5.27 -1.73
CA GLN A 146 -9.65 -5.06 -2.79
C GLN A 146 -10.96 -4.51 -2.23
N ASP A 147 -11.40 -5.03 -1.09
CA ASP A 147 -12.61 -4.57 -0.42
C ASP A 147 -12.49 -3.11 0.03
N ILE A 148 -11.44 -2.76 0.78
CA ILE A 148 -11.28 -1.39 1.27
C ILE A 148 -11.02 -0.39 0.12
N LEU A 149 -10.25 -0.78 -0.92
CA LEU A 149 -10.00 0.07 -2.08
C LEU A 149 -11.26 0.36 -2.85
N SER A 150 -12.15 -0.62 -3.05
CA SER A 150 -13.45 -0.41 -3.69
C SER A 150 -14.30 0.59 -2.90
N ARG A 151 -14.42 0.43 -1.58
CA ARG A 151 -15.13 1.37 -0.70
C ARG A 151 -14.47 2.75 -0.68
N THR A 152 -13.15 2.80 -0.71
CA THR A 152 -12.38 4.05 -0.80
C THR A 152 -12.71 4.80 -2.08
N TYR A 153 -12.75 4.14 -3.22
CA TYR A 153 -13.07 4.76 -4.50
C TYR A 153 -14.51 5.29 -4.56
N ILE A 154 -15.47 4.54 -4.01
CA ILE A 154 -16.89 4.92 -4.02
C ILE A 154 -17.16 6.15 -3.13
N HIS A 155 -16.49 6.25 -1.98
CA HIS A 155 -16.86 7.20 -0.94
C HIS A 155 -15.83 8.31 -0.72
N GLY A 156 -14.64 8.22 -1.30
CA GLY A 156 -13.52 9.12 -1.05
C GLY A 156 -13.04 9.88 -2.27
N ARG A 157 -12.28 10.93 -1.99
CA ARG A 157 -11.53 11.67 -3.00
C ARG A 157 -10.11 11.12 -3.06
N VAL A 158 -9.80 10.51 -4.19
CA VAL A 158 -8.54 9.78 -4.43
C VAL A 158 -7.52 10.69 -5.11
N LYS A 159 -6.26 10.61 -4.67
CA LYS A 159 -5.12 11.29 -5.29
C LYS A 159 -4.03 10.29 -5.64
N HIS A 160 -3.62 10.23 -6.90
CA HIS A 160 -2.42 9.56 -7.34
C HIS A 160 -1.22 10.50 -7.20
N ILE A 161 -0.14 10.01 -6.59
CA ILE A 161 1.16 10.68 -6.51
C ILE A 161 2.06 10.02 -7.53
N ASP A 162 2.35 10.72 -8.63
CA ASP A 162 3.15 10.17 -9.75
C ASP A 162 4.66 10.14 -9.44
N ARG A 163 5.02 9.43 -8.36
CA ARG A 163 6.39 9.17 -7.89
C ARG A 163 6.48 7.79 -7.26
N CYS A 164 7.64 7.15 -7.40
CA CYS A 164 7.94 5.92 -6.66
C CYS A 164 8.21 6.26 -5.19
N LEU A 165 7.30 5.86 -4.30
CA LEU A 165 7.42 6.12 -2.86
C LEU A 165 7.53 4.84 -2.03
N TYR A 166 7.47 3.68 -2.68
CA TYR A 166 7.41 2.38 -2.03
C TYR A 166 8.24 1.35 -2.78
N VAL A 167 9.01 0.56 -2.05
CA VAL A 167 9.79 -0.55 -2.58
C VAL A 167 9.21 -1.84 -2.02
N TYR A 168 8.57 -2.61 -2.89
CA TYR A 168 7.90 -3.86 -2.57
C TYR A 168 8.84 -5.05 -2.81
N HIS A 169 9.10 -5.81 -1.74
CA HIS A 169 9.95 -6.98 -1.79
C HIS A 169 9.14 -8.26 -1.96
N VAL A 170 9.27 -8.88 -3.12
CA VAL A 170 8.59 -10.15 -3.44
C VAL A 170 9.55 -11.31 -3.19
N HIS A 171 9.19 -12.20 -2.27
CA HIS A 171 9.95 -13.38 -1.90
C HIS A 171 9.03 -14.58 -1.58
N ALA A 172 9.61 -15.75 -1.34
CA ALA A 172 8.83 -16.97 -1.14
C ALA A 172 7.88 -16.93 0.08
N GLY A 173 8.12 -16.03 1.06
CA GLY A 173 7.28 -15.86 2.24
C GLY A 173 6.06 -14.95 2.06
N ASN A 174 5.93 -14.24 0.91
CA ASN A 174 4.78 -13.36 0.69
C ASN A 174 3.48 -14.16 0.53
N THR A 175 2.40 -13.62 1.07
CA THR A 175 1.05 -14.22 1.00
C THR A 175 0.60 -14.48 -0.43
N CYS A 176 0.96 -13.61 -1.38
CA CYS A 176 0.63 -13.75 -2.79
C CYS A 176 1.27 -14.96 -3.49
N ARG A 177 2.29 -15.59 -2.90
CA ARG A 177 2.96 -16.80 -3.41
C ARG A 177 2.55 -18.09 -2.70
N GLY A 178 1.76 -18.01 -1.63
CA GLY A 178 1.31 -19.17 -0.85
C GLY A 178 0.10 -19.86 -1.46
N GLU A 179 -0.37 -20.92 -0.76
CA GLU A 179 -1.60 -21.65 -1.14
C GLU A 179 -2.83 -20.75 -1.25
N GLN A 180 -2.82 -19.59 -0.58
CA GLN A 180 -3.89 -18.60 -0.63
C GLN A 180 -4.03 -17.92 -2.00
N ASN A 181 -3.01 -17.99 -2.86
CA ASN A 181 -3.09 -17.42 -4.22
C ASN A 181 -4.20 -18.07 -5.06
N SER A 182 -4.53 -19.34 -4.82
CA SER A 182 -5.63 -20.05 -5.50
C SER A 182 -7.02 -19.48 -5.17
N PHE A 183 -7.16 -18.73 -4.08
CA PHE A 183 -8.41 -18.03 -3.72
C PHE A 183 -8.49 -16.62 -4.29
N ILE A 184 -7.36 -16.09 -4.79
CA ILE A 184 -7.25 -14.74 -5.34
C ILE A 184 -7.49 -14.74 -6.86
N GLN A 185 -7.18 -15.84 -7.53
CA GLN A 185 -7.38 -16.02 -8.97
C GLN A 185 -8.77 -16.58 -9.30
#